data_90e5b2ec09092b84c08e6a81f86d2e50
#
_entry.id   90e5b2ec09092b84c08e6a81f86d2e50
#
_cell.length_a   1.000
_cell.length_b   1.000
_cell.length_c   1.000
_cell.angle_alpha   90.00
_cell.angle_beta   90.00
_cell.angle_gamma   90.00
#
_symmetry.space_group_name_H-M   'P 1'
#
loop_
_entity.id
_entity.type
_entity.pdbx_description
1 polymer ?
#
loop_
_entity_poly.entity_id
_entity_poly.type
_entity_poly.pdbx_seq_one_letter_code
_entity_poly.pdbx_strand_id
1 'polypeptide(L)'
;MSTAAAHVQSSIDYVVPTSRINRRFWAPGKEMNTGVYASQNVIIRNARLAGPFTLDEHGFCLSVHRTAINDWERNYGPDTPYAGQVCKVAARLSGADFVIPIGGMLRSSGQTSATVQPPAAEAHVDFTQRCAERYAARLYKKRDSQGPGFRRFIAFSLWRALSPPPQDMPLAICEGRSVRDDEGTPNTKVDVDEIPTGDALFAPIEGEENMSAATIFHYSPAHRWWFFPDMTPDEVIFLKFYDSDHRTAWRCPHTAFRDSSRPDAHERRSIEYRGIAFFA
;
A
#
# COMPACT_ATOMS: atom_id res chain seq x y z
N MET A 1 10.28 13.24 28.68
CA MET A 1 10.08 12.89 27.26
C MET A 1 10.53 11.45 27.11
N SER A 2 9.62 10.51 26.85
CA SER A 2 9.99 9.12 26.58
C SER A 2 10.79 9.08 25.28
N THR A 3 12.02 8.59 25.32
CA THR A 3 12.81 8.34 24.10
C THR A 3 12.07 7.26 23.30
N ALA A 4 11.66 7.57 22.08
CA ALA A 4 11.01 6.60 21.22
C ALA A 4 11.91 5.35 21.08
N ALA A 5 11.34 4.16 21.25
CA ALA A 5 12.06 2.91 21.14
C ALA A 5 12.74 2.79 19.76
N ALA A 6 13.93 2.18 19.72
CA ALA A 6 14.67 1.99 18.46
C ALA A 6 13.95 1.02 17.51
N HIS A 7 13.13 0.14 18.03
CA HIS A 7 12.33 -0.83 17.29
C HIS A 7 11.15 -1.34 18.13
N VAL A 8 10.18 -1.93 17.47
CA VAL A 8 9.06 -2.68 18.06
C VAL A 8 9.16 -4.12 17.59
N GLN A 9 8.93 -5.08 18.49
CA GLN A 9 8.66 -6.46 18.11
C GLN A 9 7.16 -6.63 17.95
N SER A 10 6.74 -7.10 16.80
CA SER A 10 5.35 -7.37 16.50
C SER A 10 5.22 -8.51 15.49
N SER A 11 4.00 -8.98 15.22
CA SER A 11 3.75 -9.99 14.22
C SER A 11 3.22 -9.37 12.93
N ILE A 12 3.63 -9.96 11.80
CA ILE A 12 3.12 -9.67 10.47
C ILE A 12 2.64 -10.97 9.85
N ASP A 13 1.48 -10.93 9.19
CA ASP A 13 0.95 -12.08 8.49
C ASP A 13 1.57 -12.20 7.09
N TYR A 14 2.08 -13.40 6.79
CA TYR A 14 2.65 -13.77 5.51
C TYR A 14 1.91 -14.95 4.91
N VAL A 15 1.73 -14.94 3.59
CA VAL A 15 1.15 -16.10 2.91
C VAL A 15 2.08 -17.31 3.06
N VAL A 16 1.51 -18.48 3.36
CA VAL A 16 2.31 -19.71 3.48
C VAL A 16 2.66 -20.28 2.11
N PRO A 17 3.83 -20.95 1.93
CA PRO A 17 4.26 -21.47 0.63
C PRO A 17 3.32 -22.51 0.01
N THR A 18 2.46 -23.12 0.81
CA THR A 18 1.46 -24.10 0.33
C THR A 18 0.20 -23.45 -0.23
N SER A 19 -0.03 -22.16 0.02
CA SER A 19 -1.16 -21.41 -0.50
C SER A 19 -0.88 -20.99 -1.95
N ARG A 20 -1.39 -21.76 -2.92
CA ARG A 20 -1.06 -21.60 -4.34
C ARG A 20 -2.06 -20.79 -5.14
N ILE A 21 -3.33 -20.81 -4.73
CA ILE A 21 -4.43 -20.07 -5.37
C ILE A 21 -4.93 -19.07 -4.35
N ASN A 22 -4.55 -17.80 -4.54
CA ASN A 22 -4.89 -16.74 -3.61
C ASN A 22 -5.84 -15.78 -4.30
N ARG A 23 -7.08 -15.75 -3.84
CA ARG A 23 -8.15 -14.92 -4.37
C ARG A 23 -8.85 -14.19 -3.25
N ARG A 24 -9.19 -12.95 -3.52
CA ARG A 24 -10.00 -12.11 -2.64
C ARG A 24 -11.35 -11.87 -3.31
N PHE A 25 -12.33 -12.67 -2.94
CA PHE A 25 -13.70 -12.55 -3.43
C PHE A 25 -14.42 -11.41 -2.75
N TRP A 26 -15.06 -10.58 -3.55
CA TRP A 26 -15.92 -9.48 -3.10
C TRP A 26 -17.34 -9.70 -3.58
N ALA A 27 -18.30 -9.78 -2.63
CA ALA A 27 -19.73 -9.77 -2.87
C ALA A 27 -20.37 -8.64 -2.06
N PRO A 28 -21.62 -8.20 -2.37
CA PRO A 28 -22.29 -7.16 -1.59
C PRO A 28 -22.31 -7.48 -0.08
N GLY A 29 -21.59 -6.66 0.71
CA GLY A 29 -21.51 -6.81 2.18
C GLY A 29 -20.64 -7.97 2.68
N LYS A 30 -19.94 -8.69 1.82
CA LYS A 30 -19.10 -9.84 2.19
C LYS A 30 -17.76 -9.83 1.46
N GLU A 31 -16.75 -10.30 2.15
CA GLU A 31 -15.42 -10.53 1.60
C GLU A 31 -14.89 -11.89 2.07
N MET A 32 -14.15 -12.59 1.21
CA MET A 32 -13.47 -13.82 1.54
C MET A 32 -12.10 -13.86 0.85
N ASN A 33 -11.05 -14.16 1.61
CA ASN A 33 -9.71 -14.39 1.09
C ASN A 33 -9.39 -15.89 1.18
N THR A 34 -8.99 -16.51 0.07
CA THR A 34 -8.59 -17.92 0.03
C THR A 34 -7.14 -18.12 0.43
N GLY A 35 -6.35 -17.05 0.52
CA GLY A 35 -4.96 -17.11 0.97
C GLY A 35 -4.86 -17.65 2.39
N VAL A 36 -3.91 -18.56 2.61
CA VAL A 36 -3.58 -19.09 3.94
C VAL A 36 -2.38 -18.34 4.46
N TYR A 37 -2.51 -17.77 5.65
CA TYR A 37 -1.49 -16.91 6.26
C TYR A 37 -0.97 -17.49 7.57
N ALA A 38 0.28 -17.15 7.89
CA ALA A 38 0.90 -17.44 9.16
C ALA A 38 1.57 -16.16 9.70
N SER A 39 1.31 -15.86 10.96
CA SER A 39 1.94 -14.75 11.66
C SER A 39 3.40 -15.05 11.96
N GLN A 40 4.29 -14.12 11.64
CA GLN A 40 5.72 -14.18 11.89
C GLN A 40 6.15 -13.01 12.78
N ASN A 41 6.90 -13.33 13.83
CA ASN A 41 7.48 -12.31 14.69
C ASN A 41 8.61 -11.60 13.95
N VAL A 42 8.53 -10.29 13.86
CA VAL A 42 9.49 -9.44 13.16
C VAL A 42 9.92 -8.26 14.03
N ILE A 43 11.10 -7.73 13.71
CA ILE A 43 11.58 -6.46 14.26
C ILE A 43 11.22 -5.35 13.29
N ILE A 44 10.40 -4.39 13.73
CA ILE A 44 10.01 -3.22 12.97
C ILE A 44 10.76 -2.02 13.51
N ARG A 45 11.70 -1.48 12.74
CA ARG A 45 12.66 -0.46 13.15
C ARG A 45 12.07 0.93 13.09
N ASN A 46 12.48 1.79 14.01
CA ASN A 46 12.11 3.20 14.01
C ASN A 46 12.87 3.96 12.92
N ALA A 47 12.18 4.33 11.86
CA ALA A 47 12.75 5.03 10.72
C ALA A 47 13.22 6.46 11.05
N ARG A 48 12.68 7.08 12.12
CA ARG A 48 13.11 8.43 12.53
C ARG A 48 14.54 8.46 13.09
N LEU A 49 15.09 7.30 13.48
CA LEU A 49 16.42 7.16 14.03
C LEU A 49 17.48 6.71 13.01
N ALA A 50 17.06 6.37 11.77
CA ALA A 50 17.93 5.71 10.80
C ALA A 50 18.47 6.63 9.69
N GLY A 51 18.04 7.87 9.61
CA GLY A 51 18.45 8.81 8.54
C GLY A 51 17.46 8.85 7.39
N PRO A 52 17.75 9.62 6.32
CA PRO A 52 16.80 9.84 5.25
C PRO A 52 16.56 8.58 4.44
N PHE A 53 15.27 8.30 4.19
CA PHE A 53 14.83 7.27 3.27
C PHE A 53 14.55 7.90 1.90
N THR A 54 14.98 7.22 0.83
CA THR A 54 14.82 7.69 -0.55
C THR A 54 14.03 6.69 -1.38
N LEU A 55 13.35 7.18 -2.42
CA LEU A 55 12.56 6.33 -3.30
C LEU A 55 13.43 5.33 -4.08
N ASP A 56 14.66 5.71 -4.45
CA ASP A 56 15.52 4.85 -5.26
C ASP A 56 16.23 3.77 -4.45
N GLU A 57 16.57 4.04 -3.19
CA GLU A 57 17.27 3.06 -2.36
C GLU A 57 16.32 2.22 -1.52
N HIS A 58 15.25 2.82 -1.01
CA HIS A 58 14.38 2.18 -0.04
C HIS A 58 12.99 1.88 -0.61
N GLY A 59 12.56 2.66 -1.65
CA GLY A 59 11.25 2.58 -2.27
C GLY A 59 10.17 3.40 -1.55
N PHE A 60 10.52 4.08 -0.46
CA PHE A 60 9.63 4.99 0.26
C PHE A 60 10.37 6.19 0.85
N CYS A 61 9.65 7.25 1.13
CA CYS A 61 10.18 8.40 1.87
C CYS A 61 9.09 9.09 2.68
N LEU A 62 9.50 9.76 3.76
CA LEU A 62 8.64 10.64 4.56
C LEU A 62 8.76 12.08 4.06
N SER A 63 7.65 12.80 4.03
CA SER A 63 7.61 14.23 3.70
C SER A 63 6.58 14.95 4.54
N VAL A 64 6.79 16.24 4.75
CA VAL A 64 5.80 17.13 5.35
C VAL A 64 4.92 17.70 4.24
N HIS A 65 3.60 17.60 4.44
CA HIS A 65 2.60 18.19 3.56
C HIS A 65 1.36 18.57 4.37
N ARG A 66 1.18 19.86 4.62
CA ARG A 66 -0.01 20.39 5.28
C ARG A 66 -1.18 20.49 4.32
N THR A 67 -2.38 20.23 4.83
CA THR A 67 -3.62 20.36 4.08
C THR A 67 -4.72 20.93 4.96
N ALA A 68 -5.60 21.71 4.37
CA ALA A 68 -6.83 22.19 5.03
C ALA A 68 -8.01 21.22 4.85
N ILE A 69 -7.80 20.07 4.18
CA ILE A 69 -8.83 19.05 4.01
C ILE A 69 -9.11 18.40 5.36
N ASN A 70 -10.38 18.40 5.77
CA ASN A 70 -10.89 17.78 6.99
C ASN A 70 -12.06 16.82 6.74
N ASP A 71 -12.78 16.97 5.63
CA ASP A 71 -13.84 16.05 5.17
C ASP A 71 -13.24 15.02 4.20
N TRP A 72 -12.70 13.95 4.77
CA TRP A 72 -11.99 12.93 4.01
C TRP A 72 -12.92 12.03 3.20
N GLU A 73 -14.17 11.83 3.66
CA GLU A 73 -15.14 11.01 2.94
C GLU A 73 -15.61 11.65 1.64
N ARG A 74 -15.48 12.97 1.51
CA ARG A 74 -15.74 13.70 0.25
C ARG A 74 -14.49 13.95 -0.57
N ASN A 75 -13.31 13.65 -0.04
CA ASN A 75 -12.02 14.02 -0.67
C ASN A 75 -11.13 12.84 -1.05
N TYR A 76 -11.62 11.60 -1.02
CA TYR A 76 -10.81 10.45 -1.42
C TYR A 76 -10.93 10.09 -2.92
N GLY A 77 -11.87 10.67 -3.67
CA GLY A 77 -12.04 10.41 -5.11
C GLY A 77 -10.94 11.04 -5.99
N PRO A 78 -10.82 10.60 -7.26
CA PRO A 78 -9.78 11.08 -8.17
C PRO A 78 -9.97 12.53 -8.66
N ASP A 79 -11.19 13.05 -8.61
CA ASP A 79 -11.53 14.39 -9.09
C ASP A 79 -11.77 15.40 -7.94
N THR A 80 -11.05 15.22 -6.84
CA THR A 80 -11.22 16.04 -5.62
C THR A 80 -10.07 17.02 -5.40
N PRO A 81 -10.25 18.07 -4.57
CA PRO A 81 -9.17 18.96 -4.20
C PRO A 81 -7.94 18.24 -3.62
N TYR A 82 -8.15 17.16 -2.83
CA TYR A 82 -7.03 16.40 -2.28
C TYR A 82 -6.26 15.65 -3.37
N ALA A 83 -6.92 15.14 -4.41
CA ALA A 83 -6.27 14.53 -5.57
C ALA A 83 -5.24 15.46 -6.21
N GLY A 84 -5.61 16.74 -6.40
CA GLY A 84 -4.69 17.75 -6.94
C GLY A 84 -3.48 18.01 -6.04
N GLN A 85 -3.65 17.95 -4.72
CA GLN A 85 -2.53 18.06 -3.76
C GLN A 85 -1.62 16.84 -3.84
N VAL A 86 -2.19 15.63 -3.86
CA VAL A 86 -1.44 14.38 -4.01
C VAL A 86 -0.60 14.39 -5.28
N CYS A 87 -1.17 14.79 -6.42
CA CYS A 87 -0.44 14.85 -7.69
C CYS A 87 0.78 15.78 -7.60
N LYS A 88 0.63 16.97 -7.01
CA LYS A 88 1.73 17.93 -6.82
C LYS A 88 2.83 17.38 -5.92
N VAL A 89 2.44 16.78 -4.78
CA VAL A 89 3.40 16.19 -3.83
C VAL A 89 4.13 15.01 -4.45
N ALA A 90 3.39 14.11 -5.09
CA ALA A 90 3.97 12.93 -5.72
C ALA A 90 4.92 13.29 -6.87
N ALA A 91 4.57 14.23 -7.74
CA ALA A 91 5.46 14.72 -8.80
C ALA A 91 6.75 15.30 -8.22
N ARG A 92 6.65 16.15 -7.18
CA ARG A 92 7.80 16.75 -6.50
C ARG A 92 8.73 15.69 -5.88
N LEU A 93 8.17 14.67 -5.21
CA LEU A 93 8.95 13.65 -4.51
C LEU A 93 9.59 12.64 -5.46
N SER A 94 8.91 12.28 -6.54
CA SER A 94 9.39 11.30 -7.51
C SER A 94 10.20 11.90 -8.66
N GLY A 95 10.08 13.21 -8.91
CA GLY A 95 10.64 13.86 -10.10
C GLY A 95 9.86 13.53 -11.39
N ALA A 96 8.62 13.01 -11.27
CA ALA A 96 7.80 12.68 -12.42
C ALA A 96 7.30 13.93 -13.16
N ASP A 97 7.15 13.82 -14.48
CA ASP A 97 6.66 14.91 -15.33
C ASP A 97 5.17 15.20 -15.06
N PHE A 98 4.39 14.16 -14.78
CA PHE A 98 3.01 14.30 -14.35
C PHE A 98 2.52 13.09 -13.56
N VAL A 99 1.40 13.28 -12.85
CA VAL A 99 0.76 12.25 -12.04
C VAL A 99 -0.71 12.14 -12.40
N ILE A 100 -1.20 10.91 -12.51
CA ILE A 100 -2.63 10.62 -12.67
C ILE A 100 -3.14 10.01 -11.36
N PRO A 101 -4.13 10.64 -10.69
CA PRO A 101 -4.70 10.10 -9.47
C PRO A 101 -5.62 8.93 -9.77
N ILE A 102 -5.61 7.92 -8.90
CA ILE A 102 -6.55 6.79 -8.95
C ILE A 102 -7.67 6.99 -7.94
N GLY A 103 -7.34 7.54 -6.78
CA GLY A 103 -8.24 7.72 -5.65
C GLY A 103 -7.69 7.17 -4.35
N GLY A 104 -8.36 7.46 -3.27
CA GLY A 104 -7.95 7.06 -1.93
C GLY A 104 -8.84 5.96 -1.36
N MET A 105 -8.36 5.38 -0.28
CA MET A 105 -9.07 4.45 0.58
C MET A 105 -8.91 4.89 2.03
N LEU A 106 -10.03 5.04 2.71
CA LEU A 106 -10.04 5.36 4.14
C LEU A 106 -9.96 4.07 4.96
N ARG A 107 -9.14 4.09 6.01
CA ARG A 107 -9.00 2.96 6.92
C ARG A 107 -9.12 3.40 8.37
N SER A 108 -9.69 2.51 9.20
CA SER A 108 -9.80 2.69 10.66
C SER A 108 -9.52 1.37 11.37
N SER A 109 -8.75 1.40 12.46
CA SER A 109 -8.58 0.26 13.37
C SER A 109 -9.76 0.09 14.35
N GLY A 110 -10.60 1.13 14.45
CA GLY A 110 -11.83 1.12 15.22
C GLY A 110 -13.05 0.92 14.32
N GLN A 111 -13.91 1.93 14.26
CA GLN A 111 -15.16 1.85 13.51
C GLN A 111 -14.92 1.82 12.00
N THR A 112 -15.55 0.87 11.32
CA THR A 112 -15.55 0.71 9.86
C THR A 112 -16.94 1.00 9.27
N SER A 113 -16.97 1.25 7.95
CA SER A 113 -18.21 1.51 7.21
C SER A 113 -18.08 1.04 5.76
N ALA A 114 -19.06 1.30 4.91
CA ALA A 114 -18.97 1.01 3.48
C ALA A 114 -17.83 1.76 2.79
N THR A 115 -17.39 2.91 3.32
CA THR A 115 -16.31 3.75 2.79
C THR A 115 -15.03 3.70 3.60
N VAL A 116 -15.06 3.13 4.81
CA VAL A 116 -13.92 3.03 5.73
C VAL A 116 -13.62 1.57 6.02
N GLN A 117 -12.50 1.07 5.52
CA GLN A 117 -12.09 -0.33 5.66
C GLN A 117 -11.17 -0.53 6.88
N PRO A 118 -11.07 -1.77 7.40
CA PRO A 118 -10.04 -2.09 8.39
C PRO A 118 -8.64 -1.96 7.77
N PRO A 119 -7.58 -1.80 8.59
CA PRO A 119 -6.21 -1.91 8.13
C PRO A 119 -5.93 -3.29 7.54
N ALA A 120 -5.15 -3.35 6.45
CA ALA A 120 -4.67 -4.63 5.94
C ALA A 120 -3.59 -5.19 6.86
N ALA A 121 -3.70 -6.47 7.20
CA ALA A 121 -2.83 -7.14 8.19
C ALA A 121 -1.74 -8.01 7.55
N GLU A 122 -1.92 -8.43 6.29
CA GLU A 122 -0.94 -9.22 5.56
C GLU A 122 0.14 -8.36 4.88
N ALA A 123 1.34 -8.91 4.73
CA ALA A 123 2.41 -8.29 3.95
C ALA A 123 2.06 -8.29 2.45
N HIS A 124 1.86 -7.12 1.86
CA HIS A 124 1.43 -6.99 0.45
C HIS A 124 1.94 -5.71 -0.23
N VAL A 125 1.83 -5.68 -1.54
CA VAL A 125 1.74 -4.46 -2.36
C VAL A 125 0.47 -4.53 -3.20
N ASP A 126 -0.14 -3.38 -3.48
CA ASP A 126 -1.49 -3.31 -4.08
C ASP A 126 -1.57 -3.77 -5.53
N PHE A 127 -0.44 -3.90 -6.22
CA PHE A 127 -0.39 -4.33 -7.61
C PHE A 127 0.61 -5.46 -7.81
N THR A 128 0.23 -6.42 -8.66
CA THR A 128 1.24 -7.22 -9.38
C THR A 128 1.86 -6.36 -10.47
N GLN A 129 3.05 -6.74 -10.96
CA GLN A 129 3.68 -6.08 -12.09
C GLN A 129 2.71 -5.90 -13.27
N ARG A 130 2.10 -7.01 -13.73
CA ARG A 130 1.14 -7.00 -14.85
C ARG A 130 -0.04 -6.06 -14.60
N CYS A 131 -0.56 -6.03 -13.37
CA CYS A 131 -1.64 -5.14 -12.99
C CYS A 131 -1.20 -3.67 -13.08
N ALA A 132 -0.02 -3.33 -12.53
CA ALA A 132 0.53 -1.99 -12.58
C ALA A 132 0.75 -1.49 -14.01
N GLU A 133 1.37 -2.33 -14.87
CA GLU A 133 1.63 -2.02 -16.28
C GLU A 133 0.33 -1.76 -17.06
N ARG A 134 -0.68 -2.61 -16.88
CA ARG A 134 -2.00 -2.43 -17.52
C ARG A 134 -2.71 -1.17 -17.04
N TYR A 135 -2.65 -0.88 -15.74
CA TYR A 135 -3.22 0.35 -15.19
C TYR A 135 -2.54 1.59 -15.75
N ALA A 136 -1.21 1.61 -15.78
CA ALA A 136 -0.43 2.70 -16.33
C ALA A 136 -0.79 2.94 -17.82
N ALA A 137 -0.74 1.89 -18.64
CA ALA A 137 -1.08 2.00 -20.07
C ALA A 137 -2.51 2.52 -20.29
N ARG A 138 -3.49 2.02 -19.54
CA ARG A 138 -4.89 2.44 -19.64
C ARG A 138 -5.08 3.91 -19.24
N LEU A 139 -4.49 4.33 -18.11
CA LEU A 139 -4.61 5.71 -17.63
C LEU A 139 -3.91 6.71 -18.54
N TYR A 140 -2.71 6.34 -19.04
CA TYR A 140 -1.99 7.16 -20.00
C TYR A 140 -2.82 7.36 -21.26
N LYS A 141 -3.32 6.27 -21.88
CA LYS A 141 -4.16 6.31 -23.09
C LYS A 141 -5.45 7.14 -22.91
N LYS A 142 -6.06 7.08 -21.72
CA LYS A 142 -7.25 7.89 -21.41
C LYS A 142 -6.92 9.38 -21.36
N ARG A 143 -5.72 9.74 -20.90
CA ARG A 143 -5.25 11.12 -20.82
C ARG A 143 -4.82 11.66 -22.19
N ASP A 144 -4.05 10.88 -22.92
CA ASP A 144 -3.48 11.24 -24.22
C ASP A 144 -3.38 9.99 -25.13
N SER A 145 -4.40 9.83 -26.00
CA SER A 145 -4.46 8.67 -26.89
C SER A 145 -3.47 8.70 -28.04
N GLN A 146 -2.90 9.86 -28.35
CA GLN A 146 -1.95 10.11 -29.44
C GLN A 146 -0.54 10.49 -28.93
N GLY A 147 -0.37 10.52 -27.62
CA GLY A 147 0.90 10.91 -27.02
C GLY A 147 2.06 9.96 -27.33
N PRO A 148 3.31 10.43 -27.16
CA PRO A 148 4.51 9.67 -27.51
C PRO A 148 4.75 8.45 -26.61
N GLY A 149 3.94 8.24 -25.56
CA GLY A 149 4.13 7.23 -24.56
C GLY A 149 4.90 7.75 -23.33
N PHE A 150 5.34 6.84 -22.52
CA PHE A 150 6.17 7.12 -21.35
C PHE A 150 7.30 6.09 -21.28
N ARG A 151 8.46 6.50 -20.76
CA ARG A 151 9.64 5.62 -20.59
C ARG A 151 9.71 4.92 -19.24
N ARG A 152 9.08 5.50 -18.21
CA ARG A 152 9.02 4.96 -16.84
C ARG A 152 7.71 5.37 -16.20
N PHE A 153 7.22 4.56 -15.27
CA PHE A 153 6.14 4.95 -14.37
C PHE A 153 6.34 4.36 -12.98
N ILE A 154 5.76 5.03 -11.99
CA ILE A 154 5.68 4.56 -10.61
C ILE A 154 4.22 4.50 -10.19
N ALA A 155 3.70 3.31 -9.88
CA ALA A 155 2.45 3.15 -9.14
C ALA A 155 2.77 3.32 -7.64
N PHE A 156 2.05 4.19 -6.95
CA PHE A 156 2.39 4.59 -5.59
C PHE A 156 1.17 4.78 -4.69
N SER A 157 1.42 4.82 -3.39
CA SER A 157 0.55 5.43 -2.41
C SER A 157 1.20 6.67 -1.79
N LEU A 158 0.40 7.70 -1.56
CA LEU A 158 0.68 8.75 -0.60
C LEU A 158 -0.17 8.49 0.64
N TRP A 159 0.44 7.86 1.64
CA TRP A 159 -0.22 7.47 2.87
C TRP A 159 -0.15 8.59 3.93
N ARG A 160 -1.24 8.80 4.68
CA ARG A 160 -1.35 9.81 5.72
C ARG A 160 -2.12 9.28 6.92
N ALA A 161 -1.61 9.50 8.14
CA ALA A 161 -2.38 9.35 9.36
C ALA A 161 -3.38 10.52 9.48
N LEU A 162 -4.62 10.21 9.85
CA LEU A 162 -5.69 11.22 10.08
C LEU A 162 -6.02 11.37 11.56
N SER A 163 -5.70 10.38 12.39
CA SER A 163 -5.79 10.43 13.83
C SER A 163 -4.52 11.03 14.44
N PRO A 164 -4.60 11.64 15.65
CA PRO A 164 -3.42 12.13 16.35
C PRO A 164 -2.48 10.96 16.73
N PRO A 165 -1.19 11.25 16.93
CA PRO A 165 -0.25 10.26 17.49
C PRO A 165 -0.47 10.06 19.00
N PRO A 166 -0.04 8.89 19.54
CA PRO A 166 0.37 7.70 18.81
C PRO A 166 -0.80 6.92 18.25
N GLN A 167 -0.60 6.21 17.13
CA GLN A 167 -1.61 5.31 16.57
C GLN A 167 -1.39 3.87 17.05
N ASP A 168 -2.48 3.12 17.30
CA ASP A 168 -2.47 1.73 17.78
C ASP A 168 -2.01 0.73 16.73
N MET A 169 -2.26 1.05 15.46
CA MET A 169 -1.89 0.21 14.30
C MET A 169 -1.14 1.03 13.24
N PRO A 170 0.12 1.44 13.49
CA PRO A 170 0.91 2.19 12.52
C PRO A 170 1.17 1.38 11.25
N LEU A 171 1.65 2.05 10.20
CA LEU A 171 2.06 1.44 8.95
C LEU A 171 3.50 0.93 9.08
N ALA A 172 3.71 -0.37 8.85
CA ALA A 172 5.02 -0.96 8.60
C ALA A 172 5.30 -1.02 7.11
N ILE A 173 6.52 -0.69 6.71
CA ILE A 173 6.99 -0.68 5.32
C ILE A 173 8.26 -1.50 5.25
N CYS A 174 8.29 -2.49 4.35
CA CYS A 174 9.47 -3.27 4.07
C CYS A 174 10.35 -2.51 3.08
N GLU A 175 11.64 -2.38 3.41
CA GLU A 175 12.61 -1.75 2.52
C GLU A 175 12.73 -2.54 1.21
N GLY A 176 12.49 -1.85 0.08
CA GLY A 176 12.38 -2.51 -1.22
C GLY A 176 13.59 -3.36 -1.61
N ARG A 177 14.81 -2.91 -1.30
CA ARG A 177 16.04 -3.69 -1.57
C ARG A 177 16.24 -4.90 -0.66
N SER A 178 15.45 -5.06 0.38
CA SER A 178 15.45 -6.27 1.21
C SER A 178 14.52 -7.37 0.67
N VAL A 179 13.78 -7.06 -0.39
CA VAL A 179 12.83 -7.95 -1.06
C VAL A 179 13.44 -8.39 -2.39
N ARG A 180 13.58 -9.68 -2.61
CA ARG A 180 14.13 -10.20 -3.87
C ARG A 180 13.12 -10.02 -5.01
N ASP A 181 13.61 -9.92 -6.25
CA ASP A 181 12.76 -9.69 -7.42
C ASP A 181 11.79 -10.85 -7.70
N ASP A 182 12.18 -12.07 -7.34
CA ASP A 182 11.39 -13.29 -7.53
C ASP A 182 10.41 -13.59 -6.38
N GLU A 183 10.36 -12.76 -5.34
CA GLU A 183 9.43 -12.93 -4.22
C GLU A 183 8.03 -12.43 -4.55
N GLY A 184 7.05 -12.99 -3.86
CA GLY A 184 5.65 -12.59 -3.96
C GLY A 184 4.83 -13.45 -4.90
N THR A 185 3.56 -13.56 -4.59
CA THR A 185 2.56 -14.31 -5.37
C THR A 185 1.31 -13.45 -5.53
N PRO A 186 0.58 -13.58 -6.65
CA PRO A 186 -0.65 -12.78 -6.84
C PRO A 186 -1.73 -13.19 -5.84
N ASN A 187 -2.52 -12.19 -5.42
CA ASN A 187 -3.80 -12.34 -4.73
C ASN A 187 -4.85 -11.62 -5.58
N THR A 188 -5.59 -12.39 -6.38
CA THR A 188 -6.50 -11.87 -7.40
C THR A 188 -7.80 -11.37 -6.77
N LYS A 189 -8.19 -10.14 -7.08
CA LYS A 189 -9.51 -9.62 -6.71
C LYS A 189 -10.56 -10.14 -7.68
N VAL A 190 -11.60 -10.79 -7.12
CA VAL A 190 -12.71 -11.37 -7.87
C VAL A 190 -14.02 -10.78 -7.37
N ASP A 191 -14.63 -9.92 -8.18
CA ASP A 191 -15.96 -9.37 -7.87
C ASP A 191 -17.03 -10.37 -8.31
N VAL A 192 -17.92 -10.77 -7.40
CA VAL A 192 -18.98 -11.77 -7.61
C VAL A 192 -20.29 -11.31 -6.95
N ASP A 193 -21.42 -11.83 -7.41
CA ASP A 193 -22.72 -11.60 -6.75
C ASP A 193 -22.83 -12.40 -5.45
N GLU A 194 -22.30 -13.64 -5.46
CA GLU A 194 -22.22 -14.52 -4.30
C GLU A 194 -20.85 -15.18 -4.22
N ILE A 195 -20.29 -15.28 -3.00
CA ILE A 195 -19.01 -15.94 -2.77
C ILE A 195 -19.19 -17.45 -2.99
N PRO A 196 -18.38 -18.07 -3.89
CA PRO A 196 -18.40 -19.51 -4.09
C PRO A 196 -18.07 -20.28 -2.80
N THR A 197 -18.39 -21.57 -2.75
CA THR A 197 -18.09 -22.44 -1.61
C THR A 197 -17.35 -23.70 -2.03
N GLY A 198 -16.63 -24.32 -1.11
CA GLY A 198 -15.90 -25.56 -1.35
C GLY A 198 -14.88 -25.44 -2.50
N ASP A 199 -14.82 -26.45 -3.36
CA ASP A 199 -13.85 -26.52 -4.46
C ASP A 199 -14.03 -25.42 -5.52
N ALA A 200 -15.23 -24.82 -5.61
CA ALA A 200 -15.51 -23.73 -6.54
C ALA A 200 -14.65 -22.47 -6.25
N LEU A 201 -14.19 -22.27 -5.00
CA LEU A 201 -13.26 -21.20 -4.63
C LEU A 201 -11.91 -21.31 -5.40
N PHE A 202 -11.53 -22.50 -5.77
CA PHE A 202 -10.24 -22.82 -6.38
C PHE A 202 -10.35 -23.25 -7.85
N ALA A 203 -11.56 -23.29 -8.40
CA ALA A 203 -11.79 -23.61 -9.80
C ALA A 203 -11.09 -22.60 -10.72
N PRO A 204 -10.56 -23.01 -11.89
CA PRO A 204 -9.96 -22.09 -12.85
C PRO A 204 -10.92 -20.97 -13.25
N ILE A 205 -10.40 -19.74 -13.30
CA ILE A 205 -11.12 -18.55 -13.80
C ILE A 205 -10.48 -18.16 -15.12
N GLU A 206 -11.25 -18.14 -16.21
CA GLU A 206 -10.75 -17.71 -17.51
C GLU A 206 -10.32 -16.24 -17.47
N GLY A 207 -9.09 -15.96 -17.93
CA GLY A 207 -8.53 -14.60 -17.95
C GLY A 207 -8.15 -14.06 -16.56
N GLU A 208 -8.04 -14.90 -15.53
CA GLU A 208 -7.68 -14.48 -14.16
C GLU A 208 -6.38 -13.66 -14.14
N GLU A 209 -5.41 -14.01 -14.98
CA GLU A 209 -4.14 -13.29 -15.10
C GLU A 209 -4.32 -11.82 -15.57
N ASN A 210 -5.49 -11.46 -16.10
CA ASN A 210 -5.86 -10.12 -16.52
C ASN A 210 -6.72 -9.37 -15.49
N MET A 211 -7.05 -9.98 -14.37
CA MET A 211 -7.82 -9.35 -13.31
C MET A 211 -6.94 -8.44 -12.45
N SER A 212 -7.57 -7.63 -11.62
CA SER A 212 -6.84 -6.83 -10.62
C SER A 212 -6.27 -7.76 -9.55
N ALA A 213 -4.99 -7.60 -9.24
CA ALA A 213 -4.33 -8.42 -8.25
C ALA A 213 -3.30 -7.63 -7.47
N ALA A 214 -3.29 -7.85 -6.15
CA ALA A 214 -2.21 -7.46 -5.26
C ALA A 214 -1.08 -8.52 -5.33
N THR A 215 0.11 -8.17 -4.88
CA THR A 215 1.16 -9.14 -4.57
C THR A 215 1.24 -9.34 -3.07
N ILE A 216 1.13 -10.58 -2.61
CA ILE A 216 1.34 -10.98 -1.21
C ILE A 216 2.65 -11.74 -1.08
N PHE A 217 3.27 -11.72 0.09
CA PHE A 217 4.64 -12.18 0.27
C PHE A 217 4.74 -13.36 1.22
N HIS A 218 5.66 -14.27 0.94
CA HIS A 218 6.14 -15.28 1.88
C HIS A 218 7.11 -14.64 2.88
N TYR A 219 7.21 -15.22 4.06
CA TYR A 219 8.19 -14.77 5.04
C TYR A 219 9.62 -14.96 4.53
N SER A 220 10.44 -13.91 4.71
CA SER A 220 11.87 -13.96 4.52
C SER A 220 12.58 -13.26 5.68
N PRO A 221 13.61 -13.89 6.29
CA PRO A 221 14.40 -13.24 7.34
C PRO A 221 15.23 -12.07 6.83
N ALA A 222 15.34 -11.91 5.50
CA ALA A 222 16.01 -10.79 4.87
C ALA A 222 15.16 -9.51 4.88
N HIS A 223 13.85 -9.62 5.04
CA HIS A 223 12.94 -8.48 5.03
C HIS A 223 13.27 -7.50 6.16
N ARG A 224 13.51 -6.24 5.80
CA ARG A 224 13.79 -5.16 6.74
C ARG A 224 12.60 -4.24 6.86
N TRP A 225 11.91 -4.33 8.01
CA TRP A 225 10.72 -3.56 8.29
C TRP A 225 11.04 -2.28 9.03
N TRP A 226 10.33 -1.21 8.63
CA TRP A 226 10.44 0.13 9.18
C TRP A 226 9.07 0.73 9.45
N PHE A 227 8.99 1.65 10.40
CA PHE A 227 7.82 2.49 10.62
C PHE A 227 8.25 3.88 11.09
N PHE A 228 7.38 4.85 10.88
CA PHE A 228 7.56 6.18 11.42
C PHE A 228 6.65 6.32 12.65
N PRO A 229 7.18 6.25 13.89
CA PRO A 229 6.37 6.42 15.08
C PRO A 229 5.81 7.84 15.15
N ASP A 230 4.69 7.98 15.86
CA ASP A 230 4.05 9.25 16.18
C ASP A 230 3.81 10.14 14.94
N MET A 231 3.34 9.54 13.84
CA MET A 231 3.02 10.32 12.64
C MET A 231 1.89 11.30 12.89
N THR A 232 2.15 12.56 12.54
CA THR A 232 1.16 13.62 12.58
C THR A 232 0.35 13.71 11.28
N PRO A 233 -0.85 14.32 11.30
CA PRO A 233 -1.63 14.54 10.07
C PRO A 233 -0.93 15.42 9.02
N ASP A 234 0.14 16.14 9.39
CA ASP A 234 0.94 16.95 8.48
C ASP A 234 2.04 16.16 7.75
N GLU A 235 2.23 14.89 8.11
CA GLU A 235 3.21 14.02 7.50
C GLU A 235 2.57 13.07 6.51
N VAL A 236 3.30 12.78 5.42
CA VAL A 236 2.89 11.82 4.39
C VAL A 236 4.05 10.89 4.06
N ILE A 237 3.73 9.63 3.83
CA ILE A 237 4.68 8.65 3.31
C ILE A 237 4.35 8.42 1.85
N PHE A 238 5.32 8.66 0.96
CA PHE A 238 5.28 8.13 -0.40
C PHE A 238 5.88 6.74 -0.39
N LEU A 239 5.15 5.73 -0.86
CA LEU A 239 5.67 4.38 -1.01
C LEU A 239 5.34 3.81 -2.39
N LYS A 240 6.31 3.12 -2.98
CA LYS A 240 6.16 2.48 -4.29
C LYS A 240 5.39 1.17 -4.16
N PHE A 241 4.35 1.03 -4.96
CA PHE A 241 3.72 -0.26 -5.20
C PHE A 241 4.40 -1.00 -6.36
N TYR A 242 4.82 -0.23 -7.36
CA TYR A 242 5.58 -0.72 -8.49
C TYR A 242 6.30 0.43 -9.18
N ASP A 243 7.54 0.21 -9.55
CA ASP A 243 8.33 1.10 -10.41
C ASP A 243 8.81 0.30 -11.62
N SER A 244 8.60 0.78 -12.83
CA SER A 244 9.06 0.10 -14.03
C SER A 244 10.58 0.14 -14.24
N ASP A 245 11.31 0.92 -13.44
CA ASP A 245 12.78 0.90 -13.38
C ASP A 245 13.26 0.02 -12.22
N HIS A 246 13.49 -1.26 -12.50
CA HIS A 246 13.94 -2.24 -11.51
C HIS A 246 15.41 -2.10 -11.08
N ARG A 247 16.15 -1.12 -11.61
CA ARG A 247 17.51 -0.80 -11.11
C ARG A 247 17.46 -0.10 -9.75
N THR A 248 16.31 0.39 -9.36
CA THR A 248 16.03 1.01 -8.06
C THR A 248 15.23 0.07 -7.16
N ALA A 249 14.97 0.46 -5.91
CA ALA A 249 13.94 -0.20 -5.09
C ALA A 249 12.59 0.01 -5.77
N TRP A 250 12.05 -1.05 -6.38
CA TRP A 250 10.90 -0.92 -7.29
C TRP A 250 9.55 -1.23 -6.67
N ARG A 251 9.52 -1.82 -5.45
CA ARG A 251 8.28 -2.08 -4.70
C ARG A 251 8.57 -2.13 -3.20
N CYS A 252 7.57 -1.79 -2.38
CA CYS A 252 7.65 -1.85 -0.93
C CYS A 252 6.48 -2.64 -0.38
N PRO A 253 6.66 -3.88 0.06
CA PRO A 253 5.66 -4.55 0.87
C PRO A 253 5.32 -3.72 2.10
N HIS A 254 4.05 -3.67 2.44
CA HIS A 254 3.59 -2.90 3.58
C HIS A 254 2.41 -3.60 4.25
N THR A 255 2.15 -3.24 5.50
CA THR A 255 1.07 -3.78 6.30
C THR A 255 0.80 -2.88 7.50
N ALA A 256 -0.34 -3.04 8.15
CA ALA A 256 -0.53 -2.53 9.50
C ALA A 256 0.05 -3.53 10.51
N PHE A 257 0.55 -3.03 11.62
CA PHE A 257 0.95 -3.87 12.75
C PHE A 257 0.43 -3.27 14.06
N ARG A 258 0.26 -4.09 15.08
CA ARG A 258 -0.14 -3.60 16.40
C ARG A 258 1.09 -3.22 17.21
N ASP A 259 1.13 -1.97 17.64
CA ASP A 259 2.16 -1.49 18.57
C ASP A 259 1.67 -1.64 20.02
N SER A 260 1.92 -2.79 20.60
CA SER A 260 1.55 -3.09 21.99
C SER A 260 2.42 -2.34 23.04
N SER A 261 3.47 -1.66 22.62
CA SER A 261 4.31 -0.85 23.50
C SER A 261 3.67 0.50 23.87
N ARG A 262 2.57 0.86 23.19
CA ARG A 262 1.89 2.14 23.36
C ARG A 262 0.45 1.93 23.88
N PRO A 263 0.26 1.77 25.20
CA PRO A 263 -1.08 1.60 25.81
C PRO A 263 -1.93 2.87 25.73
N ASP A 264 -1.31 4.02 25.46
CA ASP A 264 -1.91 5.35 25.28
C ASP A 264 -2.32 5.63 23.82
N ALA A 265 -2.16 4.65 22.90
CA ALA A 265 -2.39 4.85 21.48
C ALA A 265 -3.88 5.07 21.14
N HIS A 266 -4.10 5.94 20.17
CA HIS A 266 -5.41 6.22 19.59
C HIS A 266 -5.73 5.21 18.48
N GLU A 267 -7.02 4.96 18.27
CA GLU A 267 -7.48 4.24 17.09
C GLU A 267 -6.96 4.93 15.81
N ARG A 268 -6.26 4.17 14.97
CA ARG A 268 -5.74 4.70 13.72
C ARG A 268 -6.88 5.02 12.77
N ARG A 269 -6.89 6.25 12.29
CA ARG A 269 -7.56 6.64 11.04
C ARG A 269 -6.51 7.07 10.05
N SER A 270 -6.64 6.64 8.79
CA SER A 270 -5.66 6.95 7.75
C SER A 270 -6.31 7.01 6.38
N ILE A 271 -5.65 7.70 5.45
CA ILE A 271 -5.95 7.64 4.02
C ILE A 271 -4.74 7.10 3.27
N GLU A 272 -4.99 6.16 2.40
CA GLU A 272 -4.08 5.60 1.42
C GLU A 272 -4.50 6.11 0.06
N TYR A 273 -3.78 7.12 -0.47
CA TYR A 273 -4.16 7.74 -1.74
C TYR A 273 -3.24 7.27 -2.87
N ARG A 274 -3.81 6.61 -3.86
CA ARG A 274 -3.10 5.95 -4.95
C ARG A 274 -3.03 6.80 -6.20
N GLY A 275 -1.94 6.66 -6.93
CA GLY A 275 -1.74 7.31 -8.21
C GLY A 275 -0.65 6.63 -9.04
N ILE A 276 -0.50 7.11 -10.27
CA ILE A 276 0.60 6.73 -11.14
C ILE A 276 1.35 7.97 -11.56
N ALA A 277 2.64 7.99 -11.28
CA ALA A 277 3.59 9.02 -11.68
C ALA A 277 4.28 8.58 -12.98
N PHE A 278 4.31 9.43 -14.00
CA PHE A 278 4.82 9.15 -15.34
C PHE A 278 6.04 10.00 -15.65
N PHE A 279 6.98 9.39 -16.36
CA PHE A 279 8.20 10.02 -16.88
C PHE A 279 8.19 9.88 -18.39
N ALA A 280 8.22 11.02 -19.09
CA ALA A 280 8.20 11.13 -20.55
C ALA A 280 9.53 10.73 -21.21
#